data_b1fcd70c43930b2b0b6ce60dafddc1c6
#
_entry.id   b1fcd70c43930b2b0b6ce60dafddc1c6
#
_cell.length_a   1.000
_cell.length_b   1.000
_cell.length_c   1.000
_cell.angle_alpha   90.00
_cell.angle_beta   90.00
_cell.angle_gamma   90.00
#
_symmetry.space_group_name_H-M   'P 1'
#
loop_
_entity.id
_entity.type
_entity.pdbx_description
1 polymer ?
#
loop_
_entity_poly.entity_id
_entity_poly.type
_entity_poly.pdbx_seq_one_letter_code
_entity_poly.pdbx_strand_id
1 'polypeptide(L)'
;TQSRSSAASDVYKRQLLSECFREVDRKYSQIDQYRRQHESLRYFLSMLVDDVLKEAQRTFAKLAPKSSDDLRKASRKVITFSDELNKNLDVIRSFLFERMYRAPSVVQMRDKVTIIIKDLFAAYSNDPSLLPQKWQEGLVCVSSDANIAGIVCDYIAGMTDRFAISQHEKLFGT
;
A
#
# COMPACT_ATOMS: atom_id res chain seq x y z
N THR A 1 -15.39 28.81 3.36
CA THR A 1 -16.11 27.51 3.35
C THR A 1 -15.18 26.30 3.51
N GLN A 2 -13.88 26.40 3.21
CA GLN A 2 -12.90 25.30 3.35
C GLN A 2 -12.53 24.96 4.81
N SER A 3 -12.57 25.91 5.74
CA SER A 3 -12.15 25.68 7.13
C SER A 3 -13.12 24.80 7.96
N ARG A 4 -14.42 24.83 7.66
CA ARG A 4 -15.42 24.02 8.36
C ARG A 4 -15.39 22.53 7.93
N SER A 5 -15.05 22.24 6.69
CA SER A 5 -14.88 20.87 6.19
C SER A 5 -13.66 20.17 6.80
N SER A 6 -12.57 20.92 7.02
CA SER A 6 -11.34 20.42 7.66
C SER A 6 -11.58 20.06 9.13
N ALA A 7 -12.25 20.91 9.90
CA ALA A 7 -12.51 20.67 11.32
C ALA A 7 -13.47 19.48 11.56
N ALA A 8 -14.51 19.33 10.75
CA ALA A 8 -15.41 18.18 10.79
C ALA A 8 -14.65 16.87 10.45
N SER A 9 -13.79 16.90 9.41
CA SER A 9 -12.92 15.78 9.04
C SER A 9 -11.99 15.38 10.19
N ASP A 10 -11.41 16.34 10.92
CA ASP A 10 -10.49 16.06 12.04
C ASP A 10 -11.22 15.50 13.28
N VAL A 11 -12.48 15.84 13.49
CA VAL A 11 -13.32 15.24 14.53
C VAL A 11 -13.65 13.78 14.19
N TYR A 12 -14.01 13.49 12.95
CA TYR A 12 -14.28 12.11 12.49
C TYR A 12 -13.03 11.22 12.54
N LYS A 13 -11.85 11.73 12.16
CA LYS A 13 -10.55 11.04 12.26
C LYS A 13 -10.27 10.58 13.69
N ARG A 14 -10.62 11.42 14.65
CA ARG A 14 -10.45 11.12 16.10
C ARG A 14 -11.48 10.12 16.62
N GLN A 15 -12.69 10.05 16.03
CA GLN A 15 -13.76 9.22 16.57
C GLN A 15 -13.45 7.72 16.49
N LEU A 16 -13.15 7.18 15.29
CA LEU A 16 -12.93 5.75 15.09
C LEU A 16 -11.72 5.23 15.90
N LEU A 17 -10.57 5.90 15.77
CA LEU A 17 -9.37 5.51 16.53
C LEU A 17 -9.53 5.78 18.03
N SER A 18 -10.20 6.87 18.42
CA SER A 18 -10.48 7.18 19.82
C SER A 18 -11.41 6.16 20.47
N GLU A 19 -12.31 5.57 19.71
CA GLU A 19 -13.16 4.47 20.19
C GLU A 19 -12.32 3.22 20.46
N CYS A 20 -11.40 2.88 19.57
CA CYS A 20 -10.47 1.77 19.79
C CYS A 20 -9.63 1.97 21.06
N PHE A 21 -9.10 3.19 21.28
CA PHE A 21 -8.37 3.50 22.50
C PHE A 21 -9.24 3.41 23.75
N ARG A 22 -10.48 3.94 23.71
CA ARG A 22 -11.43 3.86 24.83
C ARG A 22 -11.78 2.43 25.19
N GLU A 23 -11.97 1.56 24.21
CA GLU A 23 -12.27 0.15 24.46
C GLU A 23 -11.09 -0.57 25.13
N VAL A 24 -9.86 -0.28 24.70
CA VAL A 24 -8.64 -0.81 25.32
C VAL A 24 -8.48 -0.29 26.74
N ASP A 25 -8.68 1.01 26.99
CA ASP A 25 -8.61 1.62 28.32
C ASP A 25 -9.65 1.02 29.27
N ARG A 26 -10.87 0.72 28.75
CA ARG A 26 -11.91 0.06 29.53
C ARG A 26 -11.54 -1.38 29.91
N LYS A 27 -10.87 -2.09 29.00
CA LYS A 27 -10.48 -3.50 29.21
C LYS A 27 -9.24 -3.65 30.10
N TYR A 28 -8.32 -2.69 30.04
CA TYR A 28 -7.03 -2.75 30.70
C TYR A 28 -6.74 -1.44 31.44
N SER A 29 -7.05 -1.42 32.74
CA SER A 29 -6.98 -0.20 33.58
C SER A 29 -5.57 0.33 33.85
N GLN A 30 -4.52 -0.47 33.64
CA GLN A 30 -3.11 -0.11 33.92
C GLN A 30 -2.17 -0.55 32.80
N ILE A 31 -2.59 -0.35 31.56
CA ILE A 31 -1.76 -0.70 30.40
C ILE A 31 -0.74 0.42 30.13
N ASP A 32 0.52 0.07 29.88
CA ASP A 32 1.52 1.05 29.43
C ASP A 32 1.21 1.60 28.03
N GLN A 33 1.80 2.76 27.72
CA GLN A 33 1.50 3.46 26.46
C GLN A 33 1.83 2.64 25.20
N TYR A 34 2.92 1.88 25.23
CA TYR A 34 3.33 1.06 24.08
C TYR A 34 2.33 -0.06 23.81
N ARG A 35 2.00 -0.84 24.83
CA ARG A 35 0.99 -1.91 24.74
C ARG A 35 -0.38 -1.34 24.40
N ARG A 36 -0.75 -0.21 24.97
CA ARG A 36 -2.02 0.47 24.67
C ARG A 36 -2.16 0.78 23.18
N GLN A 37 -1.11 1.31 22.53
CA GLN A 37 -1.12 1.56 21.10
C GLN A 37 -1.29 0.26 20.29
N HIS A 38 -0.53 -0.77 20.62
CA HIS A 38 -0.61 -2.05 19.92
C HIS A 38 -1.97 -2.75 20.09
N GLU A 39 -2.52 -2.77 21.30
CA GLU A 39 -3.85 -3.35 21.55
C GLU A 39 -4.96 -2.53 20.85
N SER A 40 -4.84 -1.20 20.80
CA SER A 40 -5.79 -0.38 20.04
C SER A 40 -5.74 -0.66 18.53
N LEU A 41 -4.56 -0.89 17.97
CA LEU A 41 -4.43 -1.31 16.56
C LEU A 41 -4.99 -2.71 16.31
N ARG A 42 -4.78 -3.66 17.24
CA ARG A 42 -5.37 -5.01 17.14
C ARG A 42 -6.89 -4.95 17.20
N TYR A 43 -7.45 -4.13 18.11
CA TYR A 43 -8.88 -3.93 18.19
C TYR A 43 -9.43 -3.31 16.89
N PHE A 44 -8.74 -2.31 16.35
CA PHE A 44 -9.08 -1.71 15.06
C PHE A 44 -9.10 -2.74 13.93
N LEU A 45 -8.05 -3.59 13.83
CA LEU A 45 -8.00 -4.67 12.84
C LEU A 45 -9.15 -5.66 12.99
N SER A 46 -9.47 -6.08 14.22
CA SER A 46 -10.59 -6.97 14.50
C SER A 46 -11.91 -6.36 14.04
N MET A 47 -12.12 -5.07 14.27
CA MET A 47 -13.31 -4.34 13.83
C MET A 47 -13.42 -4.31 12.30
N LEU A 48 -12.29 -4.11 11.58
CA LEU A 48 -12.25 -4.14 10.12
C LEU A 48 -12.66 -5.54 9.58
N VAL A 49 -12.12 -6.59 10.19
CA VAL A 49 -12.45 -7.98 9.81
C VAL A 49 -13.91 -8.29 10.07
N ASP A 50 -14.44 -7.91 11.22
CA ASP A 50 -15.85 -8.13 11.59
C ASP A 50 -16.79 -7.42 10.63
N ASP A 51 -16.47 -6.18 10.23
CA ASP A 51 -17.28 -5.42 9.28
C ASP A 51 -17.30 -6.09 7.91
N VAL A 52 -16.14 -6.49 7.37
CA VAL A 52 -16.05 -7.20 6.08
C VAL A 52 -16.85 -8.51 6.13
N LEU A 53 -16.74 -9.29 7.21
CA LEU A 53 -17.47 -10.54 7.33
C LEU A 53 -18.99 -10.32 7.37
N LYS A 54 -19.45 -9.34 8.15
CA LYS A 54 -20.87 -8.98 8.23
C LYS A 54 -21.41 -8.50 6.88
N GLU A 55 -20.67 -7.63 6.19
CA GLU A 55 -21.10 -7.11 4.89
C GLU A 55 -21.05 -8.18 3.80
N ALA A 56 -20.04 -9.07 3.82
CA ALA A 56 -19.98 -10.23 2.96
C ALA A 56 -21.19 -11.15 3.17
N GLN A 57 -21.52 -11.50 4.42
CA GLN A 57 -22.68 -12.33 4.75
C GLN A 57 -23.99 -11.70 4.25
N ARG A 58 -24.17 -10.39 4.44
CA ARG A 58 -25.34 -9.65 3.91
C ARG A 58 -25.42 -9.72 2.39
N THR A 59 -24.28 -9.57 1.72
CA THR A 59 -24.20 -9.61 0.26
C THR A 59 -24.46 -11.01 -0.28
N PHE A 60 -23.89 -12.04 0.35
CA PHE A 60 -24.18 -13.45 0.01
C PHE A 60 -25.64 -13.79 0.19
N ALA A 61 -26.26 -13.36 1.30
CA ALA A 61 -27.68 -13.61 1.53
C ALA A 61 -28.58 -12.96 0.45
N LYS A 62 -28.21 -11.77 -0.04
CA LYS A 62 -28.93 -11.06 -1.11
C LYS A 62 -28.72 -11.68 -2.49
N LEU A 63 -27.49 -12.11 -2.81
CA LEU A 63 -27.15 -12.66 -4.12
C LEU A 63 -27.55 -14.12 -4.25
N ALA A 64 -27.61 -14.86 -3.13
CA ALA A 64 -27.87 -16.30 -3.07
C ALA A 64 -27.13 -17.10 -4.18
N PRO A 65 -25.80 -16.91 -4.34
CA PRO A 65 -25.05 -17.48 -5.45
C PRO A 65 -25.03 -19.01 -5.35
N LYS A 66 -25.19 -19.69 -6.49
CA LYS A 66 -25.13 -21.16 -6.58
C LYS A 66 -23.75 -21.66 -7.02
N SER A 67 -22.91 -20.74 -7.55
CA SER A 67 -21.57 -21.05 -8.04
C SER A 67 -20.61 -19.88 -7.85
N SER A 68 -19.30 -20.16 -7.99
CA SER A 68 -18.28 -19.11 -8.00
C SER A 68 -18.41 -18.18 -9.21
N ASP A 69 -18.98 -18.67 -10.31
CA ASP A 69 -19.21 -17.86 -11.51
C ASP A 69 -20.32 -16.83 -11.33
N ASP A 70 -21.32 -17.12 -10.50
CA ASP A 70 -22.36 -16.15 -10.14
C ASP A 70 -21.72 -14.96 -9.38
N LEU A 71 -20.72 -15.23 -8.53
CA LEU A 71 -19.99 -14.19 -7.82
C LEU A 71 -19.11 -13.35 -8.75
N ARG A 72 -18.45 -13.98 -9.74
CA ARG A 72 -17.64 -13.24 -10.73
C ARG A 72 -18.47 -12.34 -11.63
N LYS A 73 -19.71 -12.75 -11.92
CA LYS A 73 -20.65 -11.97 -12.73
C LYS A 73 -21.42 -10.92 -11.93
N ALA A 74 -21.28 -10.90 -10.60
CA ALA A 74 -21.96 -9.93 -9.76
C ALA A 74 -21.56 -8.51 -10.15
N SER A 75 -22.54 -7.61 -10.26
CA SER A 75 -22.35 -6.20 -10.63
C SER A 75 -21.65 -5.37 -9.54
N ARG A 76 -21.52 -5.90 -8.33
CA ARG A 76 -20.87 -5.26 -7.18
C ARG A 76 -19.84 -6.18 -6.53
N LYS A 77 -18.88 -5.59 -5.86
CA LYS A 77 -17.91 -6.34 -5.05
C LYS A 77 -18.64 -7.06 -3.91
N VAL A 78 -18.36 -8.34 -3.76
CA VAL A 78 -18.98 -9.18 -2.71
C VAL A 78 -18.23 -9.02 -1.39
N ILE A 79 -16.91 -8.97 -1.46
CA ILE A 79 -16.04 -8.76 -0.30
C ILE A 79 -15.65 -7.29 -0.28
N THR A 80 -16.22 -6.54 0.63
CA THR A 80 -15.99 -5.09 0.79
C THR A 80 -16.34 -4.67 2.21
N PHE A 81 -15.85 -3.52 2.62
CA PHE A 81 -16.29 -2.86 3.84
C PHE A 81 -17.70 -2.27 3.66
N SER A 82 -18.42 -2.06 4.77
CA SER A 82 -19.64 -1.26 4.77
C SER A 82 -19.39 0.16 4.25
N ASP A 83 -20.41 0.80 3.71
CA ASP A 83 -20.30 2.18 3.19
C ASP A 83 -19.89 3.17 4.29
N GLU A 84 -20.34 2.95 5.52
CA GLU A 84 -19.98 3.78 6.68
C GLU A 84 -18.50 3.63 7.01
N LEU A 85 -17.99 2.39 7.09
CA LEU A 85 -16.58 2.15 7.39
C LEU A 85 -15.67 2.64 6.26
N ASN A 86 -16.07 2.46 4.99
CA ASN A 86 -15.32 3.00 3.85
C ASN A 86 -15.14 4.52 3.95
N LYS A 87 -16.21 5.27 4.27
CA LYS A 87 -16.11 6.73 4.47
C LYS A 87 -15.12 7.09 5.57
N ASN A 88 -15.15 6.37 6.70
CA ASN A 88 -14.23 6.59 7.81
C ASN A 88 -12.79 6.26 7.42
N LEU A 89 -12.57 5.18 6.67
CA LEU A 89 -11.25 4.79 6.16
C LEU A 89 -10.71 5.80 5.15
N ASP A 90 -11.53 6.38 4.28
CA ASP A 90 -11.09 7.41 3.33
C ASP A 90 -10.61 8.67 4.05
N VAL A 91 -11.23 9.02 5.16
CA VAL A 91 -10.77 10.12 6.02
C VAL A 91 -9.39 9.79 6.62
N ILE A 92 -9.20 8.57 7.14
CA ILE A 92 -7.91 8.13 7.68
C ILE A 92 -6.84 8.08 6.58
N ARG A 93 -7.16 7.53 5.40
CA ARG A 93 -6.25 7.48 4.24
C ARG A 93 -5.79 8.88 3.82
N SER A 94 -6.72 9.83 3.71
CA SER A 94 -6.40 11.22 3.36
C SER A 94 -5.45 11.87 4.37
N PHE A 95 -5.70 11.65 5.67
CA PHE A 95 -4.81 12.13 6.72
C PHE A 95 -3.41 11.51 6.62
N LEU A 96 -3.31 10.20 6.48
CA LEU A 96 -2.03 9.50 6.33
C LEU A 96 -1.30 9.95 5.07
N PHE A 97 -2.03 10.16 3.98
CA PHE A 97 -1.45 10.64 2.73
C PHE A 97 -0.78 12.00 2.89
N GLU A 98 -1.46 12.95 3.54
CA GLU A 98 -0.91 14.29 3.76
C GLU A 98 0.21 14.33 4.80
N ARG A 99 0.05 13.62 5.92
CA ARG A 99 0.94 13.75 7.09
C ARG A 99 2.11 12.78 7.09
N MET A 100 1.95 11.60 6.47
CA MET A 100 2.97 10.58 6.44
C MET A 100 3.60 10.45 5.05
N TYR A 101 2.79 10.14 4.02
CA TYR A 101 3.34 9.88 2.68
C TYR A 101 3.85 11.12 1.96
N ARG A 102 3.38 12.32 2.32
CA ARG A 102 3.88 13.61 1.84
C ARG A 102 4.75 14.35 2.85
N ALA A 103 5.17 13.71 3.92
CA ALA A 103 6.13 14.30 4.83
C ALA A 103 7.43 14.66 4.07
N PRO A 104 8.07 15.82 4.33
CA PRO A 104 9.24 16.27 3.58
C PRO A 104 10.37 15.22 3.52
N SER A 105 10.62 14.52 4.61
CA SER A 105 11.63 13.44 4.67
C SER A 105 11.30 12.27 3.73
N VAL A 106 10.01 11.89 3.62
CA VAL A 106 9.57 10.82 2.73
C VAL A 106 9.65 11.26 1.27
N VAL A 107 9.27 12.52 0.98
CA VAL A 107 9.37 13.07 -0.38
C VAL A 107 10.82 13.13 -0.83
N GLN A 108 11.74 13.63 0.00
CA GLN A 108 13.16 13.67 -0.32
C GLN A 108 13.76 12.28 -0.60
N MET A 109 13.38 11.28 0.21
CA MET A 109 13.82 9.90 -0.01
C MET A 109 13.27 9.35 -1.32
N ARG A 110 11.99 9.57 -1.61
CA ARG A 110 11.36 9.15 -2.86
C ARG A 110 12.03 9.79 -4.08
N ASP A 111 12.38 11.08 -4.00
CA ASP A 111 13.03 11.78 -5.11
C ASP A 111 14.43 11.20 -5.37
N LYS A 112 15.20 10.88 -4.33
CA LYS A 112 16.49 10.17 -4.46
C LYS A 112 16.32 8.80 -5.11
N VAL A 113 15.38 7.99 -4.62
CA VAL A 113 15.10 6.66 -5.17
C VAL A 113 14.63 6.75 -6.63
N THR A 114 13.85 7.77 -6.97
CA THR A 114 13.39 7.99 -8.35
C THR A 114 14.55 8.24 -9.30
N ILE A 115 15.57 8.99 -8.88
CA ILE A 115 16.78 9.22 -9.67
C ILE A 115 17.53 7.89 -9.86
N ILE A 116 17.81 7.16 -8.77
CA ILE A 116 18.50 5.87 -8.81
C ILE A 116 17.82 4.90 -9.79
N ILE A 117 16.50 4.75 -9.71
CA ILE A 117 15.75 3.83 -10.58
C ILE A 117 15.82 4.27 -12.05
N LYS A 118 15.71 5.58 -12.33
CA LYS A 118 15.82 6.11 -13.69
C LYS A 118 17.21 5.88 -14.28
N ASP A 119 18.25 6.14 -13.51
CA ASP A 119 19.64 5.97 -13.94
C ASP A 119 19.95 4.50 -14.20
N LEU A 120 19.56 3.60 -13.29
CA LEU A 120 19.71 2.15 -13.48
C LEU A 120 18.95 1.65 -14.71
N PHE A 121 17.71 2.11 -14.89
CA PHE A 121 16.91 1.73 -16.04
C PHE A 121 17.55 2.20 -17.36
N ALA A 122 18.04 3.44 -17.42
CA ALA A 122 18.74 3.97 -18.58
C ALA A 122 20.03 3.21 -18.85
N ALA A 123 20.85 2.94 -17.83
CA ALA A 123 22.10 2.21 -17.99
C ALA A 123 21.89 0.80 -18.55
N TYR A 124 21.01 0.01 -17.94
CA TYR A 124 20.74 -1.37 -18.37
C TYR A 124 20.00 -1.46 -19.72
N SER A 125 19.17 -0.45 -20.06
CA SER A 125 18.50 -0.40 -21.35
C SER A 125 19.47 -0.03 -22.49
N ASN A 126 20.41 0.88 -22.22
CA ASN A 126 21.41 1.30 -23.20
C ASN A 126 22.52 0.23 -23.38
N ASP A 127 22.91 -0.44 -22.31
CA ASP A 127 23.88 -1.52 -22.33
C ASP A 127 23.41 -2.74 -21.54
N PRO A 128 22.66 -3.65 -22.20
CA PRO A 128 22.18 -4.87 -21.57
C PRO A 128 23.28 -5.84 -21.12
N SER A 129 24.54 -5.66 -21.54
CA SER A 129 25.66 -6.47 -21.07
C SER A 129 26.01 -6.23 -19.61
N LEU A 130 25.55 -5.11 -19.01
CA LEU A 130 25.67 -4.80 -17.60
C LEU A 130 24.75 -5.66 -16.71
N LEU A 131 23.76 -6.33 -17.28
CA LEU A 131 22.90 -7.26 -16.54
C LEU A 131 23.67 -8.52 -16.16
N PRO A 132 23.32 -9.18 -15.04
CA PRO A 132 23.87 -10.49 -14.70
C PRO A 132 23.59 -11.52 -15.81
N GLN A 133 24.49 -12.46 -16.00
CA GLN A 133 24.45 -13.47 -17.09
C GLN A 133 23.09 -14.17 -17.22
N LYS A 134 22.48 -14.53 -16.10
CA LYS A 134 21.14 -15.17 -16.08
C LYS A 134 20.05 -14.32 -16.76
N TRP A 135 20.16 -12.99 -16.67
CA TRP A 135 19.20 -12.07 -17.29
C TRP A 135 19.54 -11.80 -18.75
N GLN A 136 20.85 -11.87 -19.12
CA GLN A 136 21.29 -11.76 -20.51
C GLN A 136 20.81 -12.96 -21.36
N GLU A 137 20.73 -14.17 -20.78
CA GLU A 137 20.17 -15.35 -21.47
C GLU A 137 18.74 -15.12 -21.95
N GLY A 138 17.94 -14.39 -21.18
CA GLY A 138 16.59 -13.98 -21.58
C GLY A 138 16.53 -13.01 -22.76
N LEU A 139 17.63 -12.29 -23.03
CA LEU A 139 17.72 -11.34 -24.14
C LEU A 139 18.01 -12.01 -25.49
N VAL A 140 18.60 -13.20 -25.49
CA VAL A 140 18.98 -13.92 -26.72
C VAL A 140 17.76 -14.24 -27.61
N CYS A 141 16.58 -14.38 -27.02
CA CYS A 141 15.34 -14.69 -27.74
C CYS A 141 14.52 -13.44 -28.08
N VAL A 142 15.05 -12.22 -27.82
CA VAL A 142 14.26 -10.99 -27.83
C VAL A 142 14.92 -9.94 -28.72
N SER A 143 14.23 -9.53 -29.79
CA SER A 143 14.75 -8.63 -30.83
C SER A 143 14.15 -7.22 -30.78
N SER A 144 13.28 -6.90 -29.82
CA SER A 144 12.65 -5.56 -29.76
C SER A 144 13.01 -4.81 -28.48
N ASP A 145 13.20 -3.49 -28.61
CA ASP A 145 13.49 -2.58 -27.48
C ASP A 145 12.44 -2.67 -26.37
N ALA A 146 11.17 -2.88 -26.72
CA ALA A 146 10.09 -3.02 -25.74
C ALA A 146 10.26 -4.27 -24.86
N ASN A 147 10.81 -5.35 -25.39
CA ASN A 147 11.06 -6.56 -24.65
C ASN A 147 12.32 -6.44 -23.76
N ILE A 148 13.36 -5.73 -24.23
CA ILE A 148 14.55 -5.41 -23.43
C ILE A 148 14.12 -4.57 -22.21
N ALA A 149 13.32 -3.53 -22.43
CA ALA A 149 12.78 -2.69 -21.36
C ALA A 149 11.99 -3.51 -20.31
N GLY A 150 11.21 -4.52 -20.75
CA GLY A 150 10.50 -5.43 -19.85
C GLY A 150 11.45 -6.22 -18.95
N ILE A 151 12.49 -6.83 -19.52
CA ILE A 151 13.50 -7.59 -18.75
C ILE A 151 14.24 -6.69 -17.77
N VAL A 152 14.61 -5.48 -18.18
CA VAL A 152 15.26 -4.49 -17.32
C VAL A 152 14.33 -4.08 -16.16
N CYS A 153 13.05 -3.84 -16.45
CA CYS A 153 12.05 -3.57 -15.41
C CYS A 153 11.95 -4.70 -14.39
N ASP A 154 11.86 -5.95 -14.86
CA ASP A 154 11.75 -7.12 -13.99
C ASP A 154 13.01 -7.30 -13.13
N TYR A 155 14.18 -7.07 -13.71
CA TYR A 155 15.45 -7.11 -12.97
C TYR A 155 15.49 -6.06 -11.86
N ILE A 156 15.15 -4.79 -12.18
CA ILE A 156 15.14 -3.70 -11.19
C ILE A 156 14.06 -3.93 -10.14
N ALA A 157 12.87 -4.39 -10.53
CA ALA A 157 11.77 -4.70 -9.60
C ALA A 157 12.14 -5.84 -8.62
N GLY A 158 13.01 -6.74 -9.02
CA GLY A 158 13.53 -7.82 -8.15
C GLY A 158 14.63 -7.38 -7.19
N MET A 159 15.13 -6.13 -7.26
CA MET A 159 16.16 -5.62 -6.37
C MET A 159 15.59 -5.27 -4.99
N THR A 160 16.38 -5.47 -3.95
CA THR A 160 16.16 -4.78 -2.67
C THR A 160 16.67 -3.35 -2.75
N ASP A 161 16.16 -2.44 -1.93
CA ASP A 161 16.57 -1.02 -1.91
C ASP A 161 18.10 -0.87 -1.77
N ARG A 162 18.70 -1.63 -0.85
CA ARG A 162 20.16 -1.61 -0.61
C ARG A 162 20.92 -2.10 -1.83
N PHE A 163 20.43 -3.10 -2.53
CA PHE A 163 21.08 -3.63 -3.72
C PHE A 163 21.00 -2.63 -4.87
N ALA A 164 19.86 -1.99 -5.09
CA ALA A 164 19.68 -0.95 -6.10
C ALA A 164 20.66 0.23 -5.86
N ILE A 165 20.76 0.72 -4.62
CA ILE A 165 21.71 1.77 -4.25
C ILE A 165 23.16 1.33 -4.55
N SER A 166 23.54 0.13 -4.13
CA SER A 166 24.91 -0.39 -4.38
C SER A 166 25.21 -0.58 -5.87
N GLN A 167 24.23 -0.97 -6.69
CA GLN A 167 24.42 -1.05 -8.14
C GLN A 167 24.57 0.34 -8.77
N HIS A 168 23.78 1.31 -8.32
CA HIS A 168 23.89 2.70 -8.77
C HIS A 168 25.26 3.28 -8.43
N GLU A 169 25.76 3.09 -7.20
CA GLU A 169 27.09 3.52 -6.77
C GLU A 169 28.20 2.89 -7.62
N LYS A 170 28.08 1.60 -7.98
CA LYS A 170 29.05 0.91 -8.84
C LYS A 170 29.08 1.46 -10.26
N LEU A 171 27.94 1.81 -10.82
CA LEU A 171 27.83 2.27 -12.20
C LEU A 171 28.13 3.76 -12.37
N PHE A 172 27.82 4.58 -11.37
CA PHE A 172 27.89 6.04 -11.48
C PHE A 172 28.92 6.69 -10.53
N GLY A 173 29.55 5.93 -9.63
CA GLY A 173 30.71 6.39 -8.85
C GLY A 173 30.41 7.45 -7.79
N THR A 174 29.22 7.43 -7.20
CA THR A 174 28.83 8.35 -6.11
C THR A 174 28.73 7.64 -4.76
#